data_32e1b178d778a8bc530958030ed7bf06
#
_entry.id   32e1b178d778a8bc530958030ed7bf06
#
_cell.length_a   1.000
_cell.length_b   1.000
_cell.length_c   1.000
_cell.angle_alpha   90.00
_cell.angle_beta   90.00
_cell.angle_gamma   90.00
#
_symmetry.space_group_name_H-M   'P 1'
#
loop_
_entity.id
_entity.type
_entity.pdbx_description
1 polymer ?
#
loop_
_entity_poly.entity_id
_entity_poly.type
_entity_poly.pdbx_seq_one_letter_code
_entity_poly.pdbx_strand_id
1 'polypeptide(L)'
;IDKKLIKQTANNMLEKGSIEGTVIEYKKSLSSLNQTILKTVCAFSNNFDKNDYGLIFIGVEEENNKETGDKAIPIKPIIGIPEAKIETTINQLKELVNDGHLTIKPKIDYLDCIYGDKHYILVVVYEGDD
;
A
#
# COMPACT_ATOMS: atom_id res chain seq x y z
N ILE A 1 16.13 3.17 -5.82
CA ILE A 1 15.68 1.91 -5.19
C ILE A 1 15.28 0.91 -6.26
N ASP A 2 15.69 -0.31 -6.09
CA ASP A 2 15.38 -1.40 -7.03
C ASP A 2 13.92 -1.83 -6.86
N LYS A 3 13.09 -1.52 -7.85
CA LYS A 3 11.67 -1.86 -7.81
C LYS A 3 11.41 -3.36 -7.76
N LYS A 4 12.28 -4.14 -8.39
CA LYS A 4 12.17 -5.60 -8.35
C LYS A 4 12.37 -6.12 -6.94
N LEU A 5 13.32 -5.56 -6.23
CA LEU A 5 13.58 -5.93 -4.84
C LEU A 5 12.42 -5.55 -3.94
N ILE A 6 11.82 -4.38 -4.15
CA ILE A 6 10.65 -3.96 -3.38
C ILE A 6 9.48 -4.92 -3.61
N LYS A 7 9.26 -5.34 -4.85
CA LYS A 7 8.19 -6.29 -5.16
C LYS A 7 8.42 -7.64 -4.46
N GLN A 8 9.66 -8.11 -4.43
CA GLN A 8 10.00 -9.35 -3.72
C GLN A 8 9.77 -9.19 -2.22
N THR A 9 10.16 -8.06 -1.67
CA THR A 9 9.95 -7.76 -0.26
C THR A 9 8.47 -7.76 0.08
N ALA A 10 7.65 -7.14 -0.77
CA ALA A 10 6.21 -7.09 -0.57
C ALA A 10 5.61 -8.50 -0.58
N ASN A 11 6.00 -9.33 -1.53
CA ASN A 11 5.51 -10.71 -1.59
C ASN A 11 5.93 -11.51 -0.36
N ASN A 12 7.14 -11.29 0.13
CA ASN A 12 7.60 -11.93 1.35
C ASN A 12 6.78 -11.50 2.56
N MET A 13 6.40 -10.24 2.61
CA MET A 13 5.54 -9.72 3.69
C MET A 13 4.16 -10.39 3.66
N LEU A 14 3.58 -10.56 2.48
CA LEU A 14 2.32 -11.26 2.33
C LEU A 14 2.44 -12.72 2.76
N GLU A 15 3.50 -13.37 2.35
CA GLU A 15 3.75 -14.78 2.68
C GLU A 15 3.86 -14.99 4.18
N LYS A 16 4.55 -14.10 4.86
CA LYS A 16 4.75 -14.19 6.30
C LYS A 16 3.57 -13.65 7.11
N GLY A 17 2.63 -13.00 6.45
CA GLY A 17 1.50 -12.40 7.16
C GLY A 17 1.91 -11.21 8.01
N SER A 18 2.74 -10.33 7.47
CA SER A 18 3.23 -9.17 8.20
C SER A 18 2.09 -8.30 8.72
N ILE A 19 2.24 -7.83 9.93
CA ILE A 19 1.21 -7.07 10.63
C ILE A 19 1.21 -5.62 10.14
N GLU A 20 0.01 -5.08 9.90
CA GLU A 20 -0.15 -3.67 9.58
C GLU A 20 0.42 -2.81 10.70
N GLY A 21 1.07 -1.73 10.34
CA GLY A 21 1.71 -0.85 11.32
C GLY A 21 1.92 0.55 10.76
N THR A 22 2.94 1.24 11.25
CA THR A 22 3.19 2.63 10.87
C THR A 22 3.61 2.80 9.41
N VAL A 23 4.10 1.74 8.78
CA VAL A 23 4.62 1.82 7.42
C VAL A 23 4.05 0.75 6.49
N ILE A 24 3.04 0.02 6.93
CA ILE A 24 2.37 -1.01 6.13
C ILE A 24 0.87 -0.84 6.28
N GLU A 25 0.16 -0.79 5.16
CA GLU A 25 -1.30 -0.68 5.14
C GLU A 25 -1.86 -1.63 4.09
N TYR A 26 -2.94 -2.34 4.41
CA TYR A 26 -3.63 -3.23 3.47
C TYR A 26 -5.01 -2.67 3.17
N LYS A 27 -5.34 -2.56 1.88
CA LYS A 27 -6.66 -2.06 1.44
C LYS A 27 -7.25 -3.01 0.40
N LYS A 28 -8.50 -3.36 0.61
CA LYS A 28 -9.20 -4.30 -0.26
C LYS A 28 -9.41 -3.75 -1.67
N SER A 29 -9.77 -2.48 -1.77
CA SER A 29 -10.08 -1.87 -3.06
C SER A 29 -9.93 -0.37 -3.00
N LEU A 30 -9.93 0.27 -4.17
CA LEU A 30 -9.85 1.71 -4.26
C LEU A 30 -11.07 2.40 -3.64
N SER A 31 -12.26 1.79 -3.76
CA SER A 31 -13.49 2.38 -3.24
C SER A 31 -13.47 2.57 -1.72
N SER A 32 -12.66 1.80 -1.01
CA SER A 32 -12.53 1.93 0.45
C SER A 32 -11.43 2.93 0.84
N LEU A 33 -10.79 3.58 -0.13
CA LEU A 33 -9.61 4.39 0.12
C LEU A 33 -9.87 5.87 0.24
N ASN A 34 -10.77 6.38 -0.54
CA ASN A 34 -11.12 7.80 -0.54
C ASN A 34 -10.12 8.68 0.21
N GLN A 35 -10.54 9.30 1.33
CA GLN A 35 -9.67 10.17 2.10
C GLN A 35 -8.64 9.41 2.94
N THR A 36 -8.86 8.13 3.17
CA THR A 36 -7.96 7.34 4.01
C THR A 36 -6.57 7.22 3.41
N ILE A 37 -6.48 7.07 2.08
CA ILE A 37 -5.17 6.96 1.45
C ILE A 37 -4.34 8.23 1.64
N LEU A 38 -5.01 9.39 1.57
CA LEU A 38 -4.30 10.67 1.76
C LEU A 38 -3.72 10.77 3.16
N LYS A 39 -4.47 10.34 4.17
CA LYS A 39 -3.98 10.30 5.54
C LYS A 39 -2.81 9.35 5.69
N THR A 40 -2.89 8.19 5.05
CA THR A 40 -1.82 7.18 5.11
C THR A 40 -0.57 7.71 4.41
N VAL A 41 -0.72 8.31 3.24
CA VAL A 41 0.40 8.90 2.51
C VAL A 41 1.07 9.98 3.36
N CYS A 42 0.28 10.85 3.98
CA CYS A 42 0.80 11.88 4.86
C CYS A 42 1.57 11.29 6.05
N ALA A 43 0.99 10.29 6.69
CA ALA A 43 1.61 9.66 7.85
C ALA A 43 2.93 9.00 7.47
N PHE A 44 2.96 8.32 6.32
CA PHE A 44 4.16 7.64 5.87
C PHE A 44 5.26 8.63 5.50
N SER A 45 4.90 9.73 4.82
CA SER A 45 5.88 10.72 4.39
C SER A 45 6.46 11.51 5.57
N ASN A 46 5.76 11.50 6.70
CA ASN A 46 6.23 12.16 7.93
C ASN A 46 6.94 11.22 8.90
N ASN A 47 7.10 9.96 8.54
CA ASN A 47 7.77 8.99 9.38
C ASN A 47 9.26 8.99 9.09
N PHE A 48 10.01 9.75 9.86
CA PHE A 48 11.43 10.00 9.59
C PHE A 48 12.38 9.02 10.25
N ASP A 49 11.87 8.12 11.09
CA ASP A 49 12.79 7.48 12.01
C ASP A 49 13.58 6.31 11.46
N LYS A 50 12.96 5.43 10.71
CA LYS A 50 13.61 4.13 10.51
C LYS A 50 13.40 3.51 9.14
N ASN A 51 12.48 4.02 8.37
CA ASN A 51 12.12 3.37 7.12
C ASN A 51 12.27 4.36 5.99
N ASP A 52 12.90 3.91 4.93
CA ASP A 52 13.08 4.72 3.74
C ASP A 52 11.77 4.87 2.97
N TYR A 53 10.79 4.02 3.24
CA TYR A 53 9.52 4.04 2.53
C TYR A 53 8.44 3.30 3.32
N GLY A 54 7.19 3.63 3.00
CA GLY A 54 6.04 2.90 3.48
C GLY A 54 5.33 2.19 2.33
N LEU A 55 4.58 1.16 2.64
CA LEU A 55 3.90 0.32 1.63
C LEU A 55 2.40 0.29 1.87
N ILE A 56 1.63 0.53 0.80
CA ILE A 56 0.18 0.34 0.81
C ILE A 56 -0.14 -0.74 -0.20
N PHE A 57 -0.78 -1.80 0.26
CA PHE A 57 -1.15 -2.94 -0.58
C PHE A 57 -2.62 -2.77 -0.98
N ILE A 58 -2.88 -2.56 -2.27
CA ILE A 58 -4.24 -2.44 -2.80
C ILE A 58 -4.64 -3.75 -3.45
N GLY A 59 -5.76 -4.29 -3.04
CA GLY A 59 -6.20 -5.62 -3.49
C GLY A 59 -5.90 -6.71 -2.47
N VAL A 60 -5.55 -6.31 -1.25
CA VAL A 60 -5.27 -7.22 -0.16
C VAL A 60 -6.23 -6.92 0.98
N GLU A 61 -7.05 -7.89 1.31
CA GLU A 61 -8.01 -7.77 2.40
C GLU A 61 -7.30 -8.04 3.72
N GLU A 62 -7.71 -7.33 4.76
CA GLU A 62 -7.11 -7.48 6.08
C GLU A 62 -8.06 -8.16 7.05
N GLU A 63 -7.48 -8.85 8.02
CA GLU A 63 -8.23 -9.45 9.11
C GLU A 63 -7.74 -8.84 10.42
N ASN A 64 -8.67 -8.31 11.20
CA ASN A 64 -8.36 -7.77 12.51
C ASN A 64 -8.21 -8.91 13.50
N ASN A 65 -7.10 -8.94 14.22
CA ASN A 65 -6.90 -9.92 15.26
C ASN A 65 -7.56 -9.44 16.56
N LYS A 66 -8.75 -9.95 16.80
CA LYS A 66 -9.53 -9.54 17.97
C LYS A 66 -8.92 -9.95 19.30
N GLU A 67 -8.06 -10.96 19.29
CA GLU A 67 -7.44 -11.45 20.52
C GLU A 67 -6.28 -10.59 20.99
N THR A 68 -5.55 -10.00 20.04
CA THR A 68 -4.37 -9.20 20.38
C THR A 68 -4.61 -7.70 20.23
N GLY A 69 -5.84 -7.30 19.90
CA GLY A 69 -6.17 -5.89 19.77
C GLY A 69 -6.21 -5.44 18.33
N ASP A 70 -5.48 -4.43 17.96
CA ASP A 70 -5.78 -3.61 16.82
C ASP A 70 -4.95 -3.84 15.57
N LYS A 71 -4.16 -4.89 15.51
CA LYS A 71 -3.25 -5.07 14.39
C LYS A 71 -3.84 -5.99 13.33
N ALA A 72 -3.89 -5.49 12.10
CA ALA A 72 -4.42 -6.22 10.98
C ALA A 72 -3.34 -7.05 10.29
N ILE A 73 -3.74 -8.21 9.80
CA ILE A 73 -2.88 -9.07 9.00
C ILE A 73 -3.55 -9.32 7.65
N PRO A 74 -2.79 -9.62 6.60
CA PRO A 74 -3.39 -9.87 5.29
C PRO A 74 -4.09 -11.22 5.25
N ILE A 75 -5.24 -11.26 4.58
CA ILE A 75 -5.96 -12.50 4.34
C ILE A 75 -5.41 -13.13 3.07
N LYS A 76 -5.08 -14.42 3.15
CA LYS A 76 -4.59 -15.18 2.00
C LYS A 76 -5.54 -16.34 1.70
N PRO A 77 -5.75 -16.66 0.41
CA PRO A 77 -5.23 -15.98 -0.76
C PRO A 77 -5.78 -14.55 -0.87
N ILE A 78 -5.00 -13.65 -1.46
CA ILE A 78 -5.43 -12.25 -1.59
C ILE A 78 -6.60 -12.15 -2.55
N ILE A 79 -7.44 -11.13 -2.34
CA ILE A 79 -8.58 -10.91 -3.22
C ILE A 79 -8.13 -10.45 -4.61
N GLY A 80 -7.08 -9.64 -4.67
CA GLY A 80 -6.49 -9.21 -5.91
C GLY A 80 -7.29 -8.15 -6.65
N ILE A 81 -6.71 -7.70 -7.76
CA ILE A 81 -7.35 -6.76 -8.67
C ILE A 81 -7.30 -7.38 -10.06
N PRO A 82 -8.42 -7.37 -10.82
CA PRO A 82 -8.39 -7.89 -12.19
C PRO A 82 -7.30 -7.19 -13.01
N GLU A 83 -6.54 -7.96 -13.77
CA GLU A 83 -5.44 -7.43 -14.58
C GLU A 83 -5.89 -6.28 -15.46
N ALA A 84 -7.08 -6.40 -16.07
CA ALA A 84 -7.63 -5.38 -16.94
C ALA A 84 -7.91 -4.05 -16.24
N LYS A 85 -7.97 -4.05 -14.92
CA LYS A 85 -8.27 -2.84 -14.13
C LYS A 85 -7.06 -2.23 -13.46
N ILE A 86 -5.89 -2.83 -13.59
CA ILE A 86 -4.68 -2.36 -12.90
C ILE A 86 -4.34 -0.94 -13.32
N GLU A 87 -4.22 -0.69 -14.63
CA GLU A 87 -3.84 0.62 -15.12
C GLU A 87 -4.84 1.71 -14.74
N THR A 88 -6.12 1.42 -14.88
CA THR A 88 -7.18 2.35 -14.50
C THR A 88 -7.12 2.67 -13.01
N THR A 89 -6.91 1.66 -12.19
CA THR A 89 -6.82 1.85 -10.74
C THR A 89 -5.61 2.69 -10.36
N ILE A 90 -4.46 2.44 -11.00
CA ILE A 90 -3.26 3.24 -10.78
C ILE A 90 -3.52 4.70 -11.13
N ASN A 91 -4.16 4.96 -12.27
CA ASN A 91 -4.47 6.32 -12.69
C ASN A 91 -5.40 7.02 -11.70
N GLN A 92 -6.39 6.30 -11.18
CA GLN A 92 -7.28 6.84 -10.16
C GLN A 92 -6.53 7.18 -8.86
N LEU A 93 -5.58 6.35 -8.48
CA LEU A 93 -4.74 6.61 -7.30
C LEU A 93 -3.89 7.87 -7.50
N LYS A 94 -3.32 8.03 -8.69
CA LYS A 94 -2.52 9.22 -9.01
C LYS A 94 -3.36 10.49 -8.94
N GLU A 95 -4.57 10.45 -9.48
CA GLU A 95 -5.48 11.58 -9.43
C GLU A 95 -5.86 11.92 -7.99
N LEU A 96 -6.17 10.91 -7.20
CA LEU A 96 -6.55 11.09 -5.81
C LEU A 96 -5.45 11.79 -5.01
N VAL A 97 -4.20 11.35 -5.19
CA VAL A 97 -3.08 11.95 -4.50
C VAL A 97 -2.81 13.37 -4.98
N ASN A 98 -2.88 13.59 -6.30
CA ASN A 98 -2.64 14.92 -6.86
C ASN A 98 -3.70 15.94 -6.43
N ASP A 99 -4.95 15.50 -6.35
CA ASP A 99 -6.06 16.37 -5.98
C ASP A 99 -6.19 16.58 -4.47
N GLY A 100 -5.42 15.85 -3.69
CA GLY A 100 -5.54 15.86 -2.24
C GLY A 100 -4.97 17.06 -1.53
N HIS A 101 -4.37 17.99 -2.24
CA HIS A 101 -3.80 19.23 -1.68
C HIS A 101 -2.84 19.00 -0.52
N LEU A 102 -1.99 18.00 -0.65
CA LEU A 102 -1.00 17.70 0.38
C LEU A 102 0.01 18.83 0.48
N THR A 103 0.31 19.25 1.70
CA THR A 103 1.32 20.27 1.94
C THR A 103 2.72 19.78 1.60
N ILE A 104 2.95 18.49 1.83
CA ILE A 104 4.20 17.82 1.44
C ILE A 104 3.85 16.91 0.28
N LYS A 105 4.62 17.01 -0.80
CA LYS A 105 4.42 16.14 -1.97
C LYS A 105 5.44 15.00 -1.91
N PRO A 106 5.05 13.86 -1.35
CA PRO A 106 5.97 12.72 -1.27
C PRO A 106 6.20 12.12 -2.65
N LYS A 107 7.34 11.49 -2.81
CA LYS A 107 7.57 10.67 -3.98
C LYS A 107 6.81 9.37 -3.81
N ILE A 108 6.07 8.96 -4.83
CA ILE A 108 5.24 7.76 -4.78
C ILE A 108 5.46 6.96 -6.05
N ASP A 109 5.67 5.66 -5.90
CA ASP A 109 5.66 4.72 -7.01
C ASP A 109 4.43 3.84 -6.91
N TYR A 110 3.87 3.46 -8.06
CA TYR A 110 2.71 2.58 -8.15
C TYR A 110 3.13 1.36 -8.95
N LEU A 111 3.19 0.21 -8.30
CA LEU A 111 3.72 -1.00 -8.89
C LEU A 111 2.65 -2.07 -9.04
N ASP A 112 2.62 -2.70 -10.22
CA ASP A 112 1.80 -3.87 -10.46
C ASP A 112 2.57 -5.10 -9.99
N CYS A 113 2.05 -5.76 -8.99
CA CYS A 113 2.68 -6.93 -8.40
C CYS A 113 1.80 -8.16 -8.55
N ILE A 114 2.42 -9.33 -8.48
CA ILE A 114 1.71 -10.60 -8.57
C ILE A 114 2.05 -11.43 -7.33
N TYR A 115 1.01 -11.93 -6.67
CA TYR A 115 1.18 -12.89 -5.58
C TYR A 115 0.30 -14.10 -5.88
N GLY A 116 0.93 -15.25 -6.05
CA GLY A 116 0.21 -16.42 -6.55
C GLY A 116 -0.23 -16.17 -7.99
N ASP A 117 -1.52 -16.23 -8.23
CA ASP A 117 -2.11 -15.93 -9.53
C ASP A 117 -2.89 -14.62 -9.55
N LYS A 118 -2.73 -13.80 -8.52
CA LYS A 118 -3.48 -12.56 -8.34
C LYS A 118 -2.58 -11.36 -8.47
N HIS A 119 -3.09 -10.32 -9.15
CA HIS A 119 -2.43 -9.03 -9.20
C HIS A 119 -2.84 -8.17 -8.02
N TYR A 120 -1.92 -7.36 -7.54
CA TYR A 120 -2.23 -6.31 -6.57
C TYR A 120 -1.38 -5.09 -6.91
N ILE A 121 -1.79 -3.93 -6.40
CA ILE A 121 -1.03 -2.71 -6.60
C ILE A 121 -0.28 -2.39 -5.32
N LEU A 122 1.02 -2.17 -5.46
CA LEU A 122 1.85 -1.75 -4.34
C LEU A 122 2.13 -0.26 -4.49
N VAL A 123 1.64 0.53 -3.55
CA VAL A 123 1.92 1.96 -3.51
C VAL A 123 3.11 2.14 -2.58
N VAL A 124 4.22 2.63 -3.12
CA VAL A 124 5.45 2.85 -2.36
C VAL A 124 5.55 4.35 -2.08
N VAL A 125 5.44 4.72 -0.82
CA VAL A 125 5.51 6.12 -0.40
C VAL A 125 6.88 6.33 0.22
N TYR A 126 7.70 7.16 -0.44
CA TYR A 126 9.03 7.46 0.06
C TYR A 126 8.95 8.58 1.09
N GLU A 127 9.94 8.60 1.97
CA GLU A 127 10.06 9.66 2.93
C GLU A 127 10.00 11.01 2.22
N GLY A 128 9.28 11.94 2.81
CA GLY A 128 9.13 13.26 2.22
C GLY A 128 10.47 13.90 1.94
N ASP A 129 10.62 14.39 0.73
CA ASP A 129 11.87 15.01 0.33
C ASP A 129 11.91 16.44 0.85
N ASP A 130 13.04 16.76 1.34
CA ASP A 130 13.31 18.11 1.87
C ASP A 130 13.39 19.14 0.78
#